data_aa4a1bff6473b94d3920563044fd3f70
#
_entry.id   aa4a1bff6473b94d3920563044fd3f70
#
_cell.length_a   1.000
_cell.length_b   1.000
_cell.length_c   1.000
_cell.angle_alpha   90.00
_cell.angle_beta   90.00
_cell.angle_gamma   90.00
#
_symmetry.space_group_name_H-M   'P 1'
#
loop_
_entity.id
_entity.type
_entity.pdbx_description
1 polymer ?
#
loop_
_entity_poly.entity_id
_entity_poly.type
_entity_poly.pdbx_seq_one_letter_code
_entity_poly.pdbx_strand_id
1 'polypeptide(L)'
;MVNWLERTELLFSKEQMDRLKNAHVLIVGLGGIGSFAGEFIARAGIGKMTIIDGDVFDPTNKNRQLTALDSTIGINKAVVLAQRIKDINPDIQLNIVEEFVLPERVWELLDEHQPDYVMDCIDSVTPKLEWLIACKRKKIKITIGHTNGNWAEVIKGDIQITDMILVPTLKK
;
A
#
# COMPACT_ATOMS: atom_id res chain seq x y z
N MET A 1 13.36 -4.59 -26.34
CA MET A 1 13.53 -4.26 -24.90
C MET A 1 13.62 -5.54 -24.11
N VAL A 2 14.51 -5.63 -23.14
CA VAL A 2 14.63 -6.82 -22.27
C VAL A 2 13.38 -6.88 -21.39
N ASN A 3 12.70 -8.04 -21.37
CA ASN A 3 11.56 -8.25 -20.49
C ASN A 3 12.05 -8.47 -19.05
N TRP A 4 11.99 -7.45 -18.22
CA TRP A 4 12.45 -7.52 -16.84
C TRP A 4 11.58 -8.42 -15.93
N LEU A 5 10.37 -8.79 -16.39
CA LEU A 5 9.45 -9.72 -15.71
C LEU A 5 9.63 -11.17 -16.17
N GLU A 6 10.58 -11.50 -17.04
CA GLU A 6 10.80 -12.84 -17.59
C GLU A 6 10.82 -13.93 -16.50
N ARG A 7 11.52 -13.67 -15.38
CA ARG A 7 11.57 -14.64 -14.27
C ARG A 7 10.26 -14.75 -13.51
N THR A 8 9.49 -13.69 -13.42
CA THR A 8 8.14 -13.70 -12.84
C THR A 8 7.19 -14.49 -13.72
N GLU A 9 7.31 -14.36 -15.04
CA GLU A 9 6.51 -15.10 -16.03
C GLU A 9 6.78 -16.62 -16.01
N LEU A 10 7.89 -17.08 -15.45
CA LEU A 10 8.12 -18.52 -15.22
C LEU A 10 7.26 -19.08 -14.08
N LEU A 11 6.80 -18.23 -13.15
CA LEU A 11 6.02 -18.64 -11.98
C LEU A 11 4.52 -18.52 -12.19
N PHE A 12 4.10 -17.67 -13.14
CA PHE A 12 2.69 -17.32 -13.37
C PHE A 12 2.29 -17.59 -14.83
N SER A 13 1.05 -18.02 -15.02
CA SER A 13 0.49 -18.13 -16.36
C SER A 13 0.34 -16.76 -17.02
N LYS A 14 0.25 -16.74 -18.35
CA LYS A 14 -0.02 -15.50 -19.09
C LYS A 14 -1.26 -14.78 -18.58
N GLU A 15 -2.35 -15.49 -18.29
CA GLU A 15 -3.59 -14.94 -17.75
C GLU A 15 -3.37 -14.29 -16.37
N GLN A 16 -2.56 -14.89 -15.51
CA GLN A 16 -2.21 -14.32 -14.20
C GLN A 16 -1.37 -13.05 -14.35
N MET A 17 -0.42 -13.04 -15.28
CA MET A 17 0.37 -11.85 -15.60
C MET A 17 -0.50 -10.71 -16.16
N ASP A 18 -1.45 -11.04 -17.04
CA ASP A 18 -2.40 -10.06 -17.58
C ASP A 18 -3.30 -9.48 -16.47
N ARG A 19 -3.72 -10.29 -15.50
CA ARG A 19 -4.43 -9.79 -14.30
C ARG A 19 -3.59 -8.82 -13.48
N LEU A 20 -2.32 -9.12 -13.26
CA LEU A 20 -1.40 -8.21 -12.55
C LEU A 20 -1.24 -6.88 -13.29
N LYS A 21 -1.03 -6.94 -14.60
CA LYS A 21 -0.87 -5.74 -15.46
C LYS A 21 -2.13 -4.86 -15.52
N ASN A 22 -3.31 -5.43 -15.29
CA ASN A 22 -4.58 -4.70 -15.30
C ASN A 22 -5.07 -4.32 -13.90
N ALA A 23 -4.47 -4.84 -12.84
CA ALA A 23 -4.90 -4.57 -11.47
C ALA A 23 -4.43 -3.20 -10.97
N HIS A 24 -5.26 -2.59 -10.13
CA HIS A 24 -5.00 -1.33 -9.44
C HIS A 24 -4.88 -1.55 -7.93
N VAL A 25 -3.72 -1.25 -7.37
CA VAL A 25 -3.47 -1.29 -5.93
C VAL A 25 -3.36 0.12 -5.37
N LEU A 26 -4.10 0.41 -4.30
CA LEU A 26 -3.97 1.64 -3.53
C LEU A 26 -3.24 1.32 -2.22
N ILE A 27 -2.17 2.06 -1.93
CA ILE A 27 -1.39 1.94 -0.70
C ILE A 27 -1.49 3.24 0.07
N VAL A 28 -1.94 3.18 1.31
CA VAL A 28 -2.06 4.32 2.20
C VAL A 28 -1.14 4.15 3.41
N GLY A 29 -0.33 5.18 3.67
CA GLY A 29 0.76 5.16 4.66
C GLY A 29 2.04 4.53 4.09
N LEU A 30 3.07 5.34 3.87
CA LEU A 30 4.32 4.95 3.21
C LEU A 30 5.52 4.92 4.18
N GLY A 31 5.24 4.56 5.43
CA GLY A 31 6.25 4.36 6.47
C GLY A 31 7.00 3.03 6.35
N GLY A 32 7.27 2.39 7.51
CA GLY A 32 8.07 1.17 7.59
C GLY A 32 7.48 -0.05 6.86
N ILE A 33 6.15 -0.11 6.69
CA ILE A 33 5.49 -1.19 5.94
C ILE A 33 5.20 -0.75 4.51
N GLY A 34 4.55 0.41 4.34
CA GLY A 34 4.05 0.84 3.03
C GLY A 34 5.16 1.14 2.02
N SER A 35 6.33 1.63 2.46
CA SER A 35 7.45 1.85 1.54
C SER A 35 7.99 0.55 0.94
N PHE A 36 8.13 -0.51 1.74
CA PHE A 36 8.50 -1.84 1.24
C PHE A 36 7.41 -2.46 0.38
N ALA A 37 6.15 -2.34 0.82
CA ALA A 37 5.01 -2.85 0.06
C ALA A 37 4.93 -2.23 -1.33
N GLY A 38 5.05 -0.91 -1.44
CA GLY A 38 5.05 -0.20 -2.71
C GLY A 38 6.16 -0.67 -3.65
N GLU A 39 7.38 -0.83 -3.13
CA GLU A 39 8.48 -1.36 -3.91
C GLU A 39 8.22 -2.79 -4.41
N PHE A 40 7.83 -3.71 -3.53
CA PHE A 40 7.65 -5.11 -3.91
C PHE A 40 6.46 -5.31 -4.87
N ILE A 41 5.39 -4.55 -4.70
CA ILE A 41 4.25 -4.58 -5.61
C ILE A 41 4.64 -4.03 -6.99
N ALA A 42 5.43 -2.94 -7.04
CA ALA A 42 5.98 -2.44 -8.30
C ALA A 42 6.86 -3.48 -9.01
N ARG A 43 7.73 -4.18 -8.24
CA ARG A 43 8.60 -5.28 -8.74
C ARG A 43 7.82 -6.50 -9.20
N ALA A 44 6.62 -6.71 -8.69
CA ALA A 44 5.74 -7.78 -9.17
C ALA A 44 5.13 -7.49 -10.55
N GLY A 45 5.23 -6.26 -11.06
CA GLY A 45 4.71 -5.88 -12.36
C GLY A 45 3.26 -5.44 -12.36
N ILE A 46 2.77 -4.89 -11.23
CA ILE A 46 1.44 -4.28 -11.18
C ILE A 46 1.31 -3.15 -12.20
N GLY A 47 0.16 -3.06 -12.89
CA GLY A 47 -0.04 -2.07 -13.94
C GLY A 47 -0.46 -0.69 -13.45
N LYS A 48 -1.19 -0.61 -12.33
CA LYS A 48 -1.65 0.65 -11.77
C LYS A 48 -1.49 0.69 -10.25
N MET A 49 -1.02 1.82 -9.74
CA MET A 49 -0.86 2.02 -8.30
C MET A 49 -1.27 3.45 -7.91
N THR A 50 -1.91 3.59 -6.77
CA THR A 50 -2.11 4.86 -6.06
C THR A 50 -1.36 4.79 -4.74
N ILE A 51 -0.52 5.75 -4.46
CA ILE A 51 0.24 5.85 -3.20
C ILE A 51 -0.13 7.14 -2.48
N ILE A 52 -0.39 7.05 -1.16
CA ILE A 52 -0.92 8.14 -0.36
C ILE A 52 -0.12 8.28 0.93
N ASP A 53 0.49 9.45 1.13
CA ASP A 53 1.12 9.84 2.40
C ASP A 53 1.32 11.36 2.43
N GLY A 54 0.87 12.03 3.51
CA GLY A 54 1.02 13.48 3.70
C GLY A 54 2.32 13.87 4.40
N ASP A 55 3.11 12.90 4.89
CA ASP A 55 4.26 13.15 5.73
C ASP A 55 5.56 13.35 4.92
N VAL A 56 6.54 13.97 5.55
CA VAL A 56 7.90 14.12 5.02
C VAL A 56 8.87 13.21 5.78
N PHE A 57 10.03 12.92 5.18
CA PHE A 57 11.05 12.14 5.87
C PHE A 57 11.71 12.94 7.00
N ASP A 58 11.76 12.31 8.17
CA ASP A 58 12.53 12.75 9.35
C ASP A 58 13.76 11.84 9.54
N PRO A 59 14.90 12.34 10.07
CA PRO A 59 16.08 11.53 10.32
C PRO A 59 15.82 10.26 11.14
N THR A 60 14.82 10.26 12.04
CA THR A 60 14.43 9.11 12.86
C THR A 60 13.72 8.00 12.07
N ASN A 61 13.32 8.28 10.85
CA ASN A 61 12.69 7.29 9.97
C ASN A 61 13.69 6.32 9.34
N LYS A 62 14.99 6.69 9.29
CA LYS A 62 16.06 5.94 8.63
C LYS A 62 16.25 4.53 9.19
N ASN A 63 15.84 4.28 10.42
CA ASN A 63 15.99 2.98 11.08
C ASN A 63 15.06 1.89 10.50
N ARG A 64 13.97 2.25 9.78
CA ARG A 64 12.95 1.28 9.34
C ARG A 64 12.23 1.61 8.03
N GLN A 65 12.38 2.81 7.48
CA GLN A 65 11.68 3.19 6.24
C GLN A 65 12.63 3.12 5.06
N LEU A 66 12.26 2.36 4.03
CA LEU A 66 13.09 2.01 2.88
C LEU A 66 13.71 3.22 2.18
N THR A 67 12.92 4.27 2.00
CA THR A 67 13.28 5.46 1.23
C THR A 67 13.75 6.63 2.10
N ALA A 68 13.90 6.42 3.43
CA ALA A 68 14.44 7.41 4.35
C ALA A 68 15.98 7.41 4.30
N LEU A 69 16.56 8.31 3.56
CA LEU A 69 18.00 8.49 3.33
C LEU A 69 18.40 9.92 3.69
N ASP A 70 19.69 10.21 3.89
CA ASP A 70 20.16 11.59 4.14
C ASP A 70 19.73 12.55 3.00
N SER A 71 19.72 12.05 1.77
CA SER A 71 19.31 12.82 0.59
C SER A 71 17.82 13.05 0.46
N THR A 72 16.99 12.35 1.24
CA THR A 72 15.52 12.43 1.13
C THR A 72 14.86 13.10 2.34
N ILE A 73 15.62 13.44 3.38
CA ILE A 73 15.11 14.13 4.55
C ILE A 73 14.42 15.45 4.16
N GLY A 74 13.21 15.68 4.70
CA GLY A 74 12.38 16.84 4.41
C GLY A 74 11.57 16.75 3.11
N ILE A 75 11.73 15.69 2.31
CA ILE A 75 10.94 15.48 1.10
C ILE A 75 9.72 14.60 1.43
N ASN A 76 8.58 14.86 0.78
CA ASN A 76 7.36 14.07 0.95
C ASN A 76 7.59 12.58 0.62
N LYS A 77 7.06 11.68 1.46
CA LYS A 77 7.26 10.23 1.34
C LYS A 77 6.70 9.66 0.04
N ALA A 78 5.52 10.15 -0.38
CA ALA A 78 4.89 9.68 -1.60
C ALA A 78 5.69 10.07 -2.84
N VAL A 79 6.25 11.28 -2.87
CA VAL A 79 7.10 11.76 -3.98
C VAL A 79 8.36 10.92 -4.13
N VAL A 80 9.06 10.64 -3.03
CA VAL A 80 10.31 9.85 -3.07
C VAL A 80 10.04 8.41 -3.49
N LEU A 81 8.99 7.81 -2.93
CA LEU A 81 8.62 6.44 -3.30
C LEU A 81 8.15 6.36 -4.76
N ALA A 82 7.44 7.38 -5.25
CA ALA A 82 7.02 7.45 -6.64
C ALA A 82 8.19 7.41 -7.62
N GLN A 83 9.25 8.17 -7.35
CA GLN A 83 10.45 8.16 -8.17
C GLN A 83 11.06 6.75 -8.21
N ARG A 84 11.18 6.11 -7.06
CA ARG A 84 11.73 4.75 -6.95
C ARG A 84 10.86 3.71 -7.67
N ILE A 85 9.54 3.81 -7.56
CA ILE A 85 8.58 2.95 -8.29
C ILE A 85 8.74 3.11 -9.79
N LYS A 86 8.88 4.33 -10.28
CA LYS A 86 9.09 4.62 -11.71
C LYS A 86 10.42 4.11 -12.24
N ASP A 87 11.46 4.11 -11.43
CA ASP A 87 12.77 3.52 -11.81
C ASP A 87 12.70 1.99 -11.89
N ILE A 88 11.82 1.35 -11.09
CA ILE A 88 11.61 -0.10 -11.11
C ILE A 88 10.68 -0.51 -12.26
N ASN A 89 9.55 0.17 -12.40
CA ASN A 89 8.50 -0.13 -13.37
C ASN A 89 8.11 1.15 -14.12
N PRO A 90 8.81 1.50 -15.20
CA PRO A 90 8.56 2.74 -15.94
C PRO A 90 7.15 2.85 -16.54
N ASP A 91 6.55 1.70 -16.88
CA ASP A 91 5.25 1.63 -17.56
C ASP A 91 4.06 1.74 -16.59
N ILE A 92 4.29 1.69 -15.26
CA ILE A 92 3.22 1.74 -14.27
C ILE A 92 2.42 3.04 -14.35
N GLN A 93 1.09 2.94 -14.29
CA GLN A 93 0.22 4.10 -14.08
C GLN A 93 0.22 4.44 -12.59
N LEU A 94 0.89 5.52 -12.22
CA LEU A 94 1.11 5.90 -10.82
C LEU A 94 0.37 7.19 -10.49
N ASN A 95 -0.55 7.13 -9.52
CA ASN A 95 -1.17 8.28 -8.89
C ASN A 95 -0.47 8.56 -7.56
N ILE A 96 -0.13 9.83 -7.31
CA ILE A 96 0.55 10.29 -6.10
C ILE A 96 -0.40 11.24 -5.37
N VAL A 97 -0.65 10.96 -4.09
CA VAL A 97 -1.52 11.76 -3.24
C VAL A 97 -0.74 12.17 -2.00
N GLU A 98 -0.43 13.47 -1.91
CA GLU A 98 0.41 14.05 -0.86
C GLU A 98 -0.47 14.66 0.23
N GLU A 99 -1.33 13.82 0.88
CA GLU A 99 -2.22 14.30 1.92
C GLU A 99 -2.28 13.36 3.13
N PHE A 100 -2.55 13.92 4.31
CA PHE A 100 -2.95 13.16 5.48
C PHE A 100 -4.42 12.77 5.33
N VAL A 101 -4.70 11.46 5.29
CA VAL A 101 -6.06 10.98 5.08
C VAL A 101 -6.89 11.11 6.35
N LEU A 102 -7.84 12.00 6.34
CA LEU A 102 -8.88 12.09 7.36
C LEU A 102 -9.97 11.04 7.08
N PRO A 103 -10.74 10.59 8.10
CA PRO A 103 -11.78 9.57 7.93
C PRO A 103 -12.77 9.89 6.81
N GLU A 104 -13.21 11.15 6.70
CA GLU A 104 -14.18 11.61 5.69
C GLU A 104 -13.65 11.46 4.27
N ARG A 105 -12.33 11.65 4.09
CA ARG A 105 -11.65 11.63 2.80
C ARG A 105 -11.53 10.21 2.22
N VAL A 106 -11.63 9.18 3.05
CA VAL A 106 -11.48 7.77 2.63
C VAL A 106 -12.48 7.39 1.53
N TRP A 107 -13.73 7.79 1.69
CA TRP A 107 -14.79 7.46 0.72
C TRP A 107 -14.57 8.11 -0.64
N GLU A 108 -14.17 9.38 -0.62
CA GLU A 108 -13.86 10.13 -1.83
C GLU A 108 -12.67 9.52 -2.58
N LEU A 109 -11.59 9.17 -1.86
CA LEU A 109 -10.41 8.53 -2.46
C LEU A 109 -10.74 7.18 -3.11
N LEU A 110 -11.61 6.39 -2.49
CA LEU A 110 -12.08 5.14 -3.09
C LEU A 110 -12.93 5.37 -4.34
N ASP A 111 -13.74 6.43 -4.38
CA ASP A 111 -14.55 6.78 -5.55
C ASP A 111 -13.72 7.41 -6.67
N GLU A 112 -12.73 8.22 -6.35
CA GLU A 112 -11.82 8.84 -7.30
C GLU A 112 -10.90 7.82 -7.99
N HIS A 113 -10.35 6.90 -7.21
CA HIS A 113 -9.31 5.99 -7.69
C HIS A 113 -9.82 4.61 -8.10
N GLN A 114 -10.92 4.13 -7.52
CA GLN A 114 -11.56 2.84 -7.80
C GLN A 114 -10.54 1.66 -7.80
N PRO A 115 -9.81 1.43 -6.72
CA PRO A 115 -8.81 0.36 -6.66
C PRO A 115 -9.47 -1.03 -6.58
N ASP A 116 -8.81 -2.03 -7.14
CA ASP A 116 -9.17 -3.44 -6.95
C ASP A 116 -8.76 -3.94 -5.57
N TYR A 117 -7.70 -3.34 -5.03
CA TYR A 117 -7.09 -3.74 -3.78
C TYR A 117 -6.56 -2.54 -2.99
N VAL A 118 -6.84 -2.52 -1.68
CA VAL A 118 -6.28 -1.52 -0.77
C VAL A 118 -5.27 -2.19 0.16
N MET A 119 -4.12 -1.56 0.34
CA MET A 119 -3.13 -1.91 1.34
C MET A 119 -3.03 -0.77 2.35
N ASP A 120 -3.62 -1.00 3.52
CA ASP A 120 -3.60 -0.03 4.61
C ASP A 120 -2.36 -0.27 5.48
N CYS A 121 -1.44 0.68 5.42
CA CYS A 121 -0.19 0.71 6.19
C CYS A 121 -0.13 1.89 7.18
N ILE A 122 -1.27 2.53 7.46
CA ILE A 122 -1.36 3.61 8.45
C ILE A 122 -1.20 3.00 9.86
N ASP A 123 -0.59 3.72 10.76
CA ASP A 123 -0.46 3.34 12.18
C ASP A 123 -1.60 3.88 13.05
N SER A 124 -2.30 4.92 12.63
CA SER A 124 -3.42 5.54 13.34
C SER A 124 -4.70 4.71 13.24
N VAL A 125 -5.38 4.49 14.36
CA VAL A 125 -6.54 3.59 14.46
C VAL A 125 -7.77 4.16 13.74
N THR A 126 -8.09 5.43 13.94
CA THR A 126 -9.34 6.02 13.41
C THR A 126 -9.45 5.97 11.89
N PRO A 127 -8.48 6.48 11.10
CA PRO A 127 -8.56 6.37 9.65
C PRO A 127 -8.48 4.90 9.17
N LYS A 128 -7.75 4.04 9.88
CA LYS A 128 -7.66 2.60 9.58
C LYS A 128 -9.02 1.91 9.65
N LEU A 129 -9.81 2.21 10.68
CA LEU A 129 -11.17 1.68 10.81
C LEU A 129 -12.06 2.14 9.67
N GLU A 130 -11.94 3.40 9.25
CA GLU A 130 -12.72 3.92 8.14
C GLU A 130 -12.37 3.25 6.81
N TRP A 131 -11.09 3.01 6.53
CA TRP A 131 -10.65 2.22 5.37
C TRP A 131 -11.28 0.83 5.37
N LEU A 132 -11.30 0.14 6.52
CA LEU A 132 -11.93 -1.18 6.67
C LEU A 132 -13.41 -1.14 6.34
N ILE A 133 -14.14 -0.20 6.96
CA ILE A 133 -15.59 -0.05 6.79
C ILE A 133 -15.92 0.28 5.32
N ALA A 134 -15.22 1.26 4.75
CA ALA A 134 -15.47 1.71 3.39
C ALA A 134 -15.16 0.61 2.36
N CYS A 135 -14.02 -0.06 2.47
CA CYS A 135 -13.65 -1.17 1.60
C CYS A 135 -14.66 -2.33 1.71
N LYS A 136 -15.06 -2.69 2.93
CA LYS A 136 -16.08 -3.74 3.13
C LYS A 136 -17.40 -3.39 2.46
N ARG A 137 -17.90 -2.16 2.63
CA ARG A 137 -19.14 -1.70 2.01
C ARG A 137 -19.08 -1.63 0.49
N LYS A 138 -17.93 -1.21 -0.04
CA LYS A 138 -17.68 -1.14 -1.50
C LYS A 138 -17.25 -2.48 -2.11
N LYS A 139 -17.10 -3.54 -1.31
CA LYS A 139 -16.61 -4.87 -1.73
C LYS A 139 -15.21 -4.83 -2.35
N ILE A 140 -14.38 -3.90 -1.91
CA ILE A 140 -12.97 -3.80 -2.28
C ILE A 140 -12.15 -4.67 -1.33
N LYS A 141 -11.19 -5.41 -1.85
CA LYS A 141 -10.28 -6.22 -1.03
C LYS A 141 -9.32 -5.31 -0.28
N ILE A 142 -9.09 -5.59 1.02
CA ILE A 142 -8.17 -4.81 1.84
C ILE A 142 -7.27 -5.73 2.65
N THR A 143 -5.98 -5.39 2.70
CA THR A 143 -4.99 -5.96 3.62
C THR A 143 -4.52 -4.87 4.57
N ILE A 144 -4.38 -5.21 5.84
CA ILE A 144 -3.95 -4.28 6.88
C ILE A 144 -2.58 -4.68 7.37
N GLY A 145 -1.62 -3.76 7.22
CA GLY A 145 -0.31 -3.85 7.83
C GLY A 145 -0.29 -3.11 9.18
N HIS A 146 0.29 -3.72 10.22
CA HIS A 146 0.47 -3.07 11.51
C HIS A 146 1.75 -3.50 12.21
N THR A 147 2.42 -2.55 12.85
CA THR A 147 3.70 -2.79 13.54
C THR A 147 3.55 -3.11 15.03
N ASN A 148 2.39 -2.85 15.65
CA ASN A 148 2.16 -3.00 17.08
C ASN A 148 1.03 -4.00 17.38
N GLY A 149 1.33 -5.03 18.17
CA GLY A 149 0.55 -6.27 18.36
C GLY A 149 -0.81 -6.17 19.09
N ASN A 150 -1.44 -5.01 19.28
CA ASN A 150 -2.67 -4.88 20.09
C ASN A 150 -3.97 -4.82 19.26
N TRP A 151 -4.09 -5.69 18.25
CA TRP A 151 -5.32 -5.77 17.43
C TRP A 151 -6.51 -6.40 18.13
N ALA A 152 -6.32 -7.14 19.22
CA ALA A 152 -7.38 -7.84 19.92
C ALA A 152 -8.48 -6.92 20.51
N GLU A 153 -8.19 -5.64 20.72
CA GLU A 153 -9.17 -4.69 21.27
C GLU A 153 -10.01 -3.98 20.20
N VAL A 154 -9.52 -3.88 18.97
CA VAL A 154 -10.23 -3.19 17.87
C VAL A 154 -11.36 -4.04 17.29
N ILE A 155 -11.33 -5.36 17.51
CA ILE A 155 -12.20 -6.34 16.85
C ILE A 155 -13.40 -6.74 17.72
N LYS A 156 -13.68 -6.10 18.83
CA LYS A 156 -14.83 -6.37 19.70
C LYS A 156 -16.19 -5.89 19.15
N GLY A 157 -16.25 -5.36 17.94
CA GLY A 157 -17.48 -4.99 17.26
C GLY A 157 -17.75 -5.90 16.07
N ASP A 158 -19.00 -6.09 15.69
CA ASP A 158 -19.60 -6.97 14.67
C ASP A 158 -18.95 -7.08 13.27
N ILE A 159 -17.64 -6.96 13.14
CA ILE A 159 -16.90 -7.19 11.89
C ILE A 159 -16.40 -8.63 11.91
N GLN A 160 -17.11 -9.52 11.23
CA GLN A 160 -16.58 -10.85 10.94
C GLN A 160 -15.41 -10.72 9.95
N ILE A 161 -14.20 -11.00 10.44
CA ILE A 161 -12.95 -10.93 9.66
C ILE A 161 -12.79 -12.22 8.85
N THR A 162 -13.70 -12.53 7.96
CA THR A 162 -13.61 -13.74 7.12
C THR A 162 -12.76 -13.53 5.87
N ASP A 163 -12.36 -12.28 5.55
CA ASP A 163 -11.62 -11.95 4.34
C ASP A 163 -10.27 -11.25 4.60
N MET A 164 -9.78 -11.26 5.84
CA MET A 164 -8.46 -10.74 6.18
C MET A 164 -7.42 -11.86 6.06
N ILE A 165 -6.45 -11.66 5.18
CA ILE A 165 -5.21 -12.45 5.23
C ILE A 165 -4.40 -11.90 6.40
N LEU A 166 -4.55 -12.53 7.58
CA LEU A 166 -3.64 -12.32 8.68
C LEU A 166 -2.28 -12.90 8.28
N VAL A 167 -1.29 -12.05 8.13
CA VAL A 167 0.10 -12.52 8.15
C VAL A 167 0.31 -13.11 9.55
N PRO A 168 0.61 -14.43 9.68
CA PRO A 168 0.76 -15.03 11.00
C PRO A 168 1.91 -14.35 11.72
N THR A 169 1.63 -13.68 12.83
CA THR A 169 2.66 -13.32 13.79
C THR A 169 3.31 -14.61 14.26
N LEU A 170 4.59 -14.80 13.95
CA LEU A 170 5.37 -15.91 14.48
C LEU A 170 5.25 -15.87 16.01
N LYS A 171 4.50 -16.80 16.58
CA LYS A 171 4.52 -17.05 18.03
C LYS A 171 5.93 -17.49 18.38
N LYS A 172 6.56 -16.75 19.31
CA LYS A 172 7.72 -17.22 20.03
C LYS A 172 7.34 -18.39 20.92
#